data_3fcf6479b057b780f5e5ef9e9fe591da
#
_entry.id   3fcf6479b057b780f5e5ef9e9fe591da
#
_cell.length_a   1.000
_cell.length_b   1.000
_cell.length_c   1.000
_cell.angle_alpha   90.00
_cell.angle_beta   90.00
_cell.angle_gamma   90.00
#
_symmetry.space_group_name_H-M   'P 1'
#
loop_
_entity.id
_entity.type
_entity.pdbx_description
1 polymer ?
#
loop_
_entity_poly.entity_id
_entity_poly.type
_entity_poly.pdbx_seq_one_letter_code
_entity_poly.pdbx_strand_id
1 'polypeptide(L)'
;IETTKIAHQWIQKANEMDKIITISSHSKQVFDATEYQATNKETGEQVTLKTQTPVEFVNYPVKSYETLPELELGLTSAFNFLTVAQMGPRKNLQNTIKWFIEEFRNDDVGLVVKTNIAKNCLMDRKRIHHDLTSFLRQQGERQCKVYLLHGDMTDAEMHALYNNDEI
;
A
#
# COMPACT_ATOMS: atom_id res chain seq x y z
N ILE A 1 2.48 -6.16 -10.82
CA ILE A 1 3.12 -7.46 -10.52
C ILE A 1 3.95 -7.29 -9.26
N GLU A 2 3.68 -8.12 -8.25
CA GLU A 2 4.35 -8.07 -6.93
C GLU A 2 5.21 -9.32 -6.68
N THR A 3 5.49 -10.08 -7.74
CA THR A 3 6.26 -11.33 -7.70
C THR A 3 7.56 -11.19 -8.47
N THR A 4 8.45 -12.15 -8.32
CA THR A 4 9.73 -12.22 -9.05
C THR A 4 9.64 -12.98 -10.36
N LYS A 5 8.52 -13.68 -10.61
CA LYS A 5 8.20 -14.35 -11.87
C LYS A 5 6.73 -14.19 -12.21
N ILE A 6 6.39 -14.02 -13.47
CA ILE A 6 5.01 -14.08 -13.97
C ILE A 6 4.62 -15.51 -14.30
N ALA A 7 3.32 -15.80 -14.23
CA ALA A 7 2.81 -17.11 -14.61
C ALA A 7 3.02 -17.38 -16.13
N HIS A 8 3.25 -18.63 -16.49
CA HIS A 8 3.50 -19.00 -17.88
C HIS A 8 2.34 -18.64 -18.83
N GLN A 9 1.09 -18.71 -18.34
CA GLN A 9 -0.07 -18.31 -19.13
C GLN A 9 -0.04 -16.81 -19.48
N TRP A 10 0.54 -15.98 -18.64
CA TRP A 10 0.68 -14.55 -18.90
C TRP A 10 1.70 -14.28 -20.01
N ILE A 11 2.78 -15.07 -20.09
CA ILE A 11 3.77 -14.95 -21.18
C ILE A 11 3.11 -15.28 -22.52
N GLN A 12 2.29 -16.34 -22.56
CA GLN A 12 1.57 -16.69 -23.79
C GLN A 12 0.68 -15.56 -24.27
N LYS A 13 -0.11 -14.98 -23.35
CA LYS A 13 -0.99 -13.84 -23.66
C LYS A 13 -0.23 -12.56 -23.96
N ALA A 14 0.88 -12.33 -23.28
CA ALA A 14 1.76 -11.21 -23.55
C ALA A 14 2.29 -11.23 -24.98
N ASN A 15 2.67 -12.41 -25.47
CA ASN A 15 3.21 -12.59 -26.82
C ASN A 15 2.15 -12.48 -27.95
N GLU A 16 0.86 -12.39 -27.60
CA GLU A 16 -0.22 -12.07 -28.55
C GLU A 16 -0.41 -10.54 -28.74
N MET A 17 0.31 -9.70 -27.97
CA MET A 17 0.18 -8.24 -27.99
C MET A 17 1.33 -7.60 -28.78
N ASP A 18 1.08 -6.42 -29.33
CA ASP A 18 2.10 -5.63 -30.02
C ASP A 18 3.09 -4.98 -29.05
N LYS A 19 2.63 -4.61 -27.85
CA LYS A 19 3.42 -3.95 -26.83
C LYS A 19 2.77 -4.10 -25.44
N ILE A 20 3.61 -4.18 -24.41
CA ILE A 20 3.18 -4.21 -23.01
C ILE A 20 3.69 -2.95 -22.32
N ILE A 21 2.79 -2.26 -21.61
CA ILE A 21 3.14 -1.14 -20.74
C ILE A 21 2.87 -1.56 -19.30
N THR A 22 3.91 -1.52 -18.48
CA THR A 22 3.83 -1.78 -17.04
C THR A 22 3.92 -0.48 -16.25
N ILE A 23 3.51 -0.51 -14.99
CA ILE A 23 3.47 0.67 -14.11
C ILE A 23 4.74 0.88 -13.29
N SER A 24 5.72 -0.01 -13.41
CA SER A 24 6.98 0.08 -12.69
C SER A 24 8.11 -0.62 -13.42
N SER A 25 9.33 -0.18 -13.16
CA SER A 25 10.55 -0.85 -13.64
C SER A 25 10.65 -2.29 -13.12
N HIS A 26 10.24 -2.55 -11.87
CA HIS A 26 10.18 -3.90 -11.32
C HIS A 26 9.28 -4.82 -12.17
N SER A 27 8.06 -4.39 -12.49
CA SER A 27 7.15 -5.19 -13.33
C SER A 27 7.74 -5.47 -14.72
N LYS A 28 8.42 -4.48 -15.33
CA LYS A 28 9.15 -4.67 -16.58
C LYS A 28 10.23 -5.74 -16.44
N GLN A 29 11.10 -5.62 -15.41
CA GLN A 29 12.17 -6.60 -15.17
C GLN A 29 11.63 -8.02 -14.97
N VAL A 30 10.49 -8.17 -14.29
CA VAL A 30 9.84 -9.47 -14.08
C VAL A 30 9.39 -10.09 -15.42
N PHE A 31 8.83 -9.30 -16.36
CA PHE A 31 8.52 -9.77 -17.70
C PHE A 31 9.77 -10.18 -18.46
N ASP A 32 10.80 -9.33 -18.44
CA ASP A 32 12.04 -9.55 -19.20
C ASP A 32 12.84 -10.76 -18.67
N ALA A 33 12.85 -10.98 -17.35
CA ALA A 33 13.65 -12.01 -16.70
C ALA A 33 12.94 -13.36 -16.55
N THR A 34 11.62 -13.44 -16.80
CA THR A 34 10.88 -14.69 -16.62
C THR A 34 11.08 -15.63 -17.81
N GLU A 35 11.65 -16.79 -17.52
CA GLU A 35 11.79 -17.89 -18.48
C GLU A 35 11.29 -19.21 -17.88
N TYR A 36 10.65 -20.03 -18.71
CA TYR A 36 10.24 -21.38 -18.38
C TYR A 36 10.72 -22.35 -19.46
N GLN A 37 11.19 -23.51 -19.05
CA GLN A 37 11.41 -24.63 -19.97
C GLN A 37 10.08 -25.37 -20.16
N ALA A 38 9.68 -25.53 -21.39
CA ALA A 38 8.46 -26.24 -21.75
C ALA A 38 8.81 -27.31 -22.82
N THR A 39 8.08 -28.41 -22.82
CA THR A 39 8.21 -29.43 -23.86
C THR A 39 7.02 -29.32 -24.79
N ASN A 40 7.28 -29.16 -26.07
CA ASN A 40 6.23 -29.22 -27.08
C ASN A 40 5.62 -30.63 -27.08
N LYS A 41 4.34 -30.74 -26.81
CA LYS A 41 3.66 -32.02 -26.67
C LYS A 41 3.56 -32.79 -28.01
N GLU A 42 3.64 -32.10 -29.14
CA GLU A 42 3.51 -32.70 -30.47
C GLU A 42 4.87 -33.16 -31.01
N THR A 43 5.94 -32.40 -30.78
CA THR A 43 7.27 -32.69 -31.35
C THR A 43 8.23 -33.31 -30.35
N GLY A 44 7.92 -33.20 -29.01
CA GLY A 44 8.82 -33.61 -27.93
C GLY A 44 10.01 -32.68 -27.72
N GLU A 45 10.14 -31.61 -28.47
CA GLU A 45 11.24 -30.65 -28.38
C GLU A 45 11.11 -29.74 -27.13
N GLN A 46 12.24 -29.43 -26.54
CA GLN A 46 12.30 -28.44 -25.45
C GLN A 46 12.32 -27.03 -26.05
N VAL A 47 11.41 -26.20 -25.59
CA VAL A 47 11.31 -24.78 -25.96
C VAL A 47 11.37 -23.90 -24.72
N THR A 48 12.06 -22.77 -24.82
CA THR A 48 12.07 -21.76 -23.79
C THR A 48 10.91 -20.79 -24.00
N LEU A 49 9.99 -20.76 -23.03
CA LEU A 49 8.88 -19.82 -23.00
C LEU A 49 9.31 -18.56 -22.28
N LYS A 50 9.39 -17.45 -23.01
CA LYS A 50 9.71 -16.11 -22.49
C LYS A 50 8.91 -15.03 -23.19
N THR A 51 8.90 -13.84 -22.64
CA THR A 51 8.28 -12.68 -23.26
C THR A 51 9.10 -12.26 -24.48
N GLN A 52 8.48 -12.18 -25.65
CA GLN A 52 9.05 -11.70 -26.91
C GLN A 52 8.53 -10.31 -27.27
N THR A 53 7.35 -9.94 -26.76
CA THR A 53 6.73 -8.64 -26.95
C THR A 53 7.54 -7.56 -26.23
N PRO A 54 7.78 -6.40 -26.86
CA PRO A 54 8.44 -5.28 -26.21
C PRO A 54 7.71 -4.84 -24.93
N VAL A 55 8.44 -4.76 -23.82
CA VAL A 55 7.90 -4.32 -22.53
C VAL A 55 8.52 -2.98 -22.14
N GLU A 56 7.69 -2.01 -21.89
CA GLU A 56 8.10 -0.71 -21.36
C GLU A 56 7.39 -0.42 -20.05
N PHE A 57 7.87 0.57 -19.30
CA PHE A 57 7.18 1.02 -18.09
C PHE A 57 6.92 2.52 -18.13
N VAL A 58 5.77 2.88 -17.54
CA VAL A 58 5.37 4.27 -17.30
C VAL A 58 4.84 4.31 -15.88
N ASN A 59 5.45 5.12 -15.04
CA ASN A 59 5.00 5.30 -13.67
C ASN A 59 3.60 5.92 -13.62
N TYR A 60 2.88 5.67 -12.53
CA TYR A 60 1.59 6.34 -12.31
C TYR A 60 1.76 7.86 -12.33
N PRO A 61 0.85 8.58 -12.99
CA PRO A 61 0.85 10.04 -12.92
C PRO A 61 0.55 10.49 -11.50
N VAL A 62 1.23 11.54 -11.08
CA VAL A 62 1.01 12.20 -9.79
C VAL A 62 0.40 13.56 -10.07
N LYS A 63 -0.70 13.88 -9.38
CA LYS A 63 -1.26 15.23 -9.41
C LYS A 63 -0.35 16.16 -8.61
N SER A 64 -0.11 17.35 -9.12
CA SER A 64 0.53 18.44 -8.38
C SER A 64 -0.51 19.51 -8.06
N TYR A 65 -0.32 20.17 -6.92
CA TYR A 65 -1.18 21.27 -6.46
C TYR A 65 -0.27 22.47 -6.18
N GLU A 66 -0.65 23.65 -6.69
CA GLU A 66 0.08 24.90 -6.43
C GLU A 66 -0.10 25.35 -4.98
N THR A 67 -1.28 25.09 -4.43
CA THR A 67 -1.60 25.37 -3.03
C THR A 67 -2.30 24.16 -2.40
N LEU A 68 -1.94 23.84 -1.18
CA LEU A 68 -2.60 22.81 -0.39
C LEU A 68 -3.47 23.44 0.70
N PRO A 69 -4.60 22.83 1.05
CA PRO A 69 -5.38 23.29 2.20
C PRO A 69 -4.55 23.11 3.48
N GLU A 70 -4.71 24.03 4.41
CA GLU A 70 -4.17 23.88 5.76
C GLU A 70 -4.89 22.74 6.49
N LEU A 71 -4.13 21.88 7.12
CA LEU A 71 -4.65 20.70 7.81
C LEU A 71 -3.99 20.60 9.20
N GLU A 72 -4.68 21.11 10.20
CA GLU A 72 -4.28 20.97 11.59
C GLU A 72 -4.78 19.64 12.15
N LEU A 73 -3.88 18.74 12.50
CA LEU A 73 -4.19 17.44 13.05
C LEU A 73 -4.25 17.43 14.58
N GLY A 74 -3.65 18.43 15.21
CA GLY A 74 -3.62 18.59 16.66
C GLY A 74 -2.85 17.46 17.35
N LEU A 75 -1.78 16.99 16.74
CA LEU A 75 -0.96 15.92 17.26
C LEU A 75 -0.11 16.46 18.43
N THR A 76 0.10 15.63 19.43
CA THR A 76 0.80 16.03 20.67
C THR A 76 2.09 15.24 20.90
N SER A 77 2.50 14.41 19.97
CA SER A 77 3.76 13.68 19.99
C SER A 77 4.85 14.48 19.29
N ALA A 78 6.10 14.32 19.71
CA ALA A 78 7.26 15.03 19.16
C ALA A 78 7.54 14.68 17.69
N PHE A 79 7.19 13.46 17.27
CA PHE A 79 7.29 12.99 15.90
C PHE A 79 6.15 12.03 15.57
N ASN A 80 5.65 12.05 14.35
CA ASN A 80 4.53 11.19 13.97
C ASN A 80 4.77 10.46 12.67
N PHE A 81 4.35 9.20 12.64
CA PHE A 81 4.26 8.38 11.44
C PHE A 81 2.84 8.40 10.87
N LEU A 82 2.70 8.27 9.57
CA LEU A 82 1.41 8.14 8.89
C LEU A 82 1.26 6.74 8.27
N THR A 83 0.10 6.12 8.50
CA THR A 83 -0.34 4.97 7.72
C THR A 83 -1.72 5.23 7.12
N VAL A 84 -1.84 5.02 5.80
CA VAL A 84 -3.09 5.21 5.05
C VAL A 84 -3.48 3.87 4.44
N ALA A 85 -4.49 3.24 4.99
CA ALA A 85 -4.96 1.94 4.49
C ALA A 85 -6.39 1.64 4.94
N GLN A 86 -7.16 0.98 4.08
CA GLN A 86 -8.44 0.41 4.46
C GLN A 86 -8.24 -0.73 5.47
N MET A 87 -9.11 -0.81 6.48
CA MET A 87 -9.06 -1.88 7.47
C MET A 87 -9.47 -3.21 6.83
N GLY A 88 -8.50 -4.04 6.51
CA GLY A 88 -8.73 -5.33 5.88
C GLY A 88 -7.54 -6.28 6.07
N PRO A 89 -7.75 -7.59 5.92
CA PRO A 89 -6.71 -8.61 6.18
C PRO A 89 -5.42 -8.36 5.37
N ARG A 90 -5.55 -7.99 4.10
CA ARG A 90 -4.41 -7.76 3.22
C ARG A 90 -3.53 -6.57 3.67
N LYS A 91 -4.13 -5.56 4.26
CA LYS A 91 -3.41 -4.36 4.74
C LYS A 91 -2.79 -4.54 6.12
N ASN A 92 -3.28 -5.51 6.88
CA ASN A 92 -2.70 -5.96 8.14
C ASN A 92 -2.43 -4.84 9.17
N LEU A 93 -3.32 -3.83 9.22
CA LEU A 93 -3.16 -2.65 10.08
C LEU A 93 -3.02 -3.00 11.56
N GLN A 94 -3.69 -4.07 12.01
CA GLN A 94 -3.60 -4.50 13.40
C GLN A 94 -2.15 -4.85 13.80
N ASN A 95 -1.44 -5.60 12.96
CA ASN A 95 -0.03 -5.90 13.21
C ASN A 95 0.87 -4.67 13.02
N THR A 96 0.56 -3.79 12.06
CA THR A 96 1.29 -2.52 11.91
C THR A 96 1.24 -1.71 13.21
N ILE A 97 0.05 -1.55 13.79
CA ILE A 97 -0.13 -0.82 15.07
C ILE A 97 0.56 -1.56 16.23
N LYS A 98 0.46 -2.90 16.26
CA LYS A 98 1.12 -3.71 17.29
C LYS A 98 2.64 -3.52 17.27
N TRP A 99 3.27 -3.68 16.10
CA TRP A 99 4.71 -3.54 15.95
C TRP A 99 5.20 -2.11 16.19
N PHE A 100 4.42 -1.11 15.77
CA PHE A 100 4.69 0.27 16.14
C PHE A 100 4.74 0.46 17.66
N ILE A 101 3.77 -0.10 18.39
CA ILE A 101 3.72 0.00 19.87
C ILE A 101 4.87 -0.80 20.51
N GLU A 102 5.23 -1.94 19.96
CA GLU A 102 6.35 -2.75 20.46
C GLU A 102 7.69 -2.02 20.32
N GLU A 103 7.91 -1.37 19.18
CA GLU A 103 9.15 -0.63 18.89
C GLU A 103 9.25 0.66 19.69
N PHE A 104 8.20 1.47 19.69
CA PHE A 104 8.20 2.83 20.22
C PHE A 104 7.48 2.99 21.58
N ARG A 105 7.38 1.91 22.34
CA ARG A 105 6.58 1.89 23.59
C ARG A 105 6.87 3.04 24.54
N ASN A 106 8.14 3.40 24.69
CA ASN A 106 8.63 4.37 25.67
C ASN A 106 9.02 5.71 25.05
N ASP A 107 8.71 5.92 23.77
CA ASP A 107 9.08 7.12 23.03
C ASP A 107 7.88 8.06 22.85
N ASP A 108 8.15 9.38 22.81
CA ASP A 108 7.13 10.38 22.51
C ASP A 108 6.91 10.49 21.00
N VAL A 109 6.42 9.41 20.41
CA VAL A 109 6.08 9.32 18.99
C VAL A 109 4.62 8.93 18.80
N GLY A 110 4.06 9.31 17.66
CA GLY A 110 2.68 9.03 17.28
C GLY A 110 2.56 8.22 15.99
N LEU A 111 1.48 7.46 15.87
CA LEU A 111 1.05 6.83 14.62
C LEU A 111 -0.32 7.36 14.24
N VAL A 112 -0.39 8.14 13.19
CA VAL A 112 -1.64 8.57 12.57
C VAL A 112 -2.15 7.47 11.65
N VAL A 113 -3.31 6.90 11.99
CA VAL A 113 -3.95 5.83 11.23
C VAL A 113 -5.13 6.39 10.45
N LYS A 114 -4.92 6.73 9.18
CA LYS A 114 -5.98 7.12 8.25
C LYS A 114 -6.61 5.86 7.67
N THR A 115 -7.82 5.53 8.13
CA THR A 115 -8.47 4.26 7.78
C THR A 115 -9.99 4.33 7.73
N ASN A 116 -10.59 3.38 7.03
CA ASN A 116 -12.00 3.04 7.07
C ASN A 116 -12.17 1.51 6.94
N ILE A 117 -13.36 0.97 7.20
CA ILE A 117 -13.70 -0.44 6.93
C ILE A 117 -14.26 -0.56 5.51
N ALA A 118 -15.34 0.14 5.22
CA ALA A 118 -16.05 0.07 3.94
C ALA A 118 -16.41 1.44 3.38
N LYS A 119 -16.92 2.32 4.24
CA LYS A 119 -17.36 3.68 3.90
C LYS A 119 -16.98 4.63 5.03
N ASN A 120 -16.78 5.89 4.72
CA ASN A 120 -16.42 6.90 5.72
C ASN A 120 -17.66 7.46 6.48
N CYS A 121 -18.61 6.59 6.86
CA CYS A 121 -19.80 6.99 7.60
C CYS A 121 -19.59 6.94 9.13
N LEU A 122 -20.52 7.55 9.85
CA LEU A 122 -20.47 7.62 11.31
C LEU A 122 -20.47 6.24 12.00
N MET A 123 -21.18 5.26 11.44
CA MET A 123 -21.21 3.90 11.97
C MET A 123 -19.87 3.21 11.80
N ASP A 124 -19.24 3.39 10.65
CA ASP A 124 -17.90 2.88 10.37
C ASP A 124 -16.88 3.47 11.36
N ARG A 125 -16.90 4.79 11.54
CA ARG A 125 -16.05 5.49 12.52
C ARG A 125 -16.24 4.94 13.94
N LYS A 126 -17.49 4.78 14.40
CA LYS A 126 -17.77 4.26 15.76
C LYS A 126 -17.24 2.84 15.94
N ARG A 127 -17.38 1.99 14.93
CA ARG A 127 -16.87 0.61 14.96
C ARG A 127 -15.35 0.58 15.03
N ILE A 128 -14.66 1.30 14.14
CA ILE A 128 -13.19 1.36 14.16
C ILE A 128 -12.69 1.93 15.48
N HIS A 129 -13.29 3.00 15.97
CA HIS A 129 -12.90 3.61 17.25
C HIS A 129 -13.06 2.60 18.41
N HIS A 130 -14.14 1.85 18.44
CA HIS A 130 -14.38 0.82 19.47
C HIS A 130 -13.33 -0.30 19.38
N ASP A 131 -13.12 -0.86 18.18
CA ASP A 131 -12.21 -1.97 17.95
C ASP A 131 -10.75 -1.55 18.24
N LEU A 132 -10.34 -0.37 17.76
CA LEU A 132 -9.02 0.19 18.02
C LEU A 132 -8.80 0.46 19.51
N THR A 133 -9.77 1.07 20.20
CA THR A 133 -9.68 1.34 21.64
C THR A 133 -9.54 0.03 22.43
N SER A 134 -10.32 -0.99 22.08
CA SER A 134 -10.26 -2.31 22.72
C SER A 134 -8.91 -2.99 22.48
N PHE A 135 -8.38 -2.90 21.25
CA PHE A 135 -7.07 -3.42 20.91
C PHE A 135 -5.94 -2.69 21.66
N LEU A 136 -6.00 -1.35 21.71
CA LEU A 136 -4.99 -0.54 22.38
C LEU A 136 -4.94 -0.77 23.89
N ARG A 137 -6.07 -1.04 24.53
CA ARG A 137 -6.12 -1.41 25.96
C ARG A 137 -5.36 -2.69 26.26
N GLN A 138 -5.37 -3.65 25.34
CA GLN A 138 -4.67 -4.93 25.49
C GLN A 138 -3.13 -4.78 25.36
N GLN A 139 -2.65 -3.67 24.77
CA GLN A 139 -1.22 -3.42 24.61
C GLN A 139 -0.53 -2.91 25.88
N GLY A 140 -1.28 -2.59 26.92
CA GLY A 140 -0.75 -2.10 28.20
C GLY A 140 -0.30 -0.62 28.15
N GLU A 141 0.46 -0.24 29.18
CA GLU A 141 0.98 1.13 29.33
C GLU A 141 2.04 1.44 28.25
N ARG A 142 2.02 2.67 27.76
CA ARG A 142 2.92 3.17 26.73
C ARG A 142 2.96 4.70 26.70
N GLN A 143 4.06 5.28 26.24
CA GLN A 143 4.18 6.70 25.95
C GLN A 143 3.75 7.03 24.51
N CYS A 144 4.05 6.13 23.56
CA CYS A 144 3.65 6.31 22.17
C CYS A 144 2.13 6.40 22.01
N LYS A 145 1.70 7.19 21.03
CA LYS A 145 0.28 7.49 20.78
C LYS A 145 -0.17 6.91 19.45
N VAL A 146 -1.45 6.55 19.37
CA VAL A 146 -2.10 6.12 18.13
C VAL A 146 -3.33 7.00 17.91
N TYR A 147 -3.33 7.72 16.80
CA TYR A 147 -4.38 8.65 16.41
C TYR A 147 -5.22 8.06 15.29
N LEU A 148 -6.54 8.10 15.44
CA LEU A 148 -7.46 7.66 14.38
C LEU A 148 -7.90 8.86 13.54
N LEU A 149 -7.54 8.86 12.26
CA LEU A 149 -8.05 9.79 11.26
C LEU A 149 -9.07 9.05 10.38
N HIS A 150 -10.35 9.44 10.48
CA HIS A 150 -11.45 8.82 9.76
C HIS A 150 -12.32 9.88 9.10
N GLY A 151 -12.80 9.61 7.91
CA GLY A 151 -13.66 10.48 7.12
C GLY A 151 -13.20 10.57 5.68
N ASP A 152 -14.05 11.14 4.83
CA ASP A 152 -13.69 11.44 3.45
C ASP A 152 -12.71 12.63 3.43
N MET A 153 -11.78 12.57 2.53
CA MET A 153 -10.84 13.63 2.21
C MET A 153 -10.80 13.78 0.69
N THR A 154 -10.78 15.00 0.23
CA THR A 154 -10.52 15.32 -1.17
C THR A 154 -9.09 14.97 -1.55
N ASP A 155 -8.79 14.90 -2.84
CA ASP A 155 -7.42 14.67 -3.32
C ASP A 155 -6.44 15.74 -2.79
N ALA A 156 -6.86 17.00 -2.71
CA ALA A 156 -6.04 18.09 -2.18
C ALA A 156 -5.78 17.93 -0.67
N GLU A 157 -6.78 17.56 0.12
CA GLU A 157 -6.61 17.27 1.55
C GLU A 157 -5.73 16.03 1.79
N MET A 158 -5.84 15.00 0.95
CA MET A 158 -4.92 13.87 1.02
C MET A 158 -3.48 14.27 0.69
N HIS A 159 -3.27 15.17 -0.29
CA HIS A 159 -1.94 15.72 -0.55
C HIS A 159 -1.42 16.56 0.62
N ALA A 160 -2.30 17.37 1.24
CA ALA A 160 -1.95 18.11 2.45
C ALA A 160 -1.55 17.19 3.59
N LEU A 161 -2.27 16.08 3.77
CA LEU A 161 -1.94 15.07 4.78
C LEU A 161 -0.55 14.45 4.57
N TYR A 162 -0.20 14.13 3.31
CA TYR A 162 1.12 13.55 2.99
C TYR A 162 2.28 14.55 3.09
N ASN A 163 2.00 15.85 3.12
CA ASN A 163 2.97 16.92 3.22
C ASN A 163 2.79 17.73 4.52
N ASN A 164 2.14 17.15 5.51
CA ASN A 164 1.86 17.83 6.77
C ASN A 164 3.08 17.84 7.68
N ASP A 165 3.42 19.01 8.19
CA ASP A 165 4.62 19.23 9.03
C ASP A 165 4.52 18.57 10.42
N GLU A 166 3.31 18.15 10.85
CA GLU A 166 3.11 17.41 12.10
C GLU A 166 3.42 15.89 11.95
N ILE A 167 3.73 15.37 10.72
CA ILE A 167 3.92 13.93 10.41
C ILE A 167 5.35 13.65 9.98
#